data_85da09421427cd84e5ec42987a3e5d7f
#
_entry.id   85da09421427cd84e5ec42987a3e5d7f
#
_cell.length_a   1.000
_cell.length_b   1.000
_cell.length_c   1.000
_cell.angle_alpha   90.00
_cell.angle_beta   90.00
_cell.angle_gamma   90.00
#
_symmetry.space_group_name_H-M   'P 1'
#
loop_
_entity.id
_entity.type
_entity.pdbx_description
1 polymer ?
#
loop_
_entity_poly.entity_id
_entity_poly.type
_entity_poly.pdbx_seq_one_letter_code
_entity_poly.pdbx_strand_id
1 'polypeptide(L)'
;MIAVSPRHELLLAPEYAQLVRYAPEHDFVMRTITRREANGLQLMSAEMVIAGKDTRKQFPLADKFPMHFRKTYFPGRLRADPSVEFDNQQLAAEILDAPPPIGFTKDTFRSCFVPGKPYSRLTPFGVEPVENNVQVAEEIDLAKAAGLWWLCSQAFDQLTRLHAAGLVHGDMELHNIAVAPSPVGAVLIDFELARRKKDLSPDEWAKLSKADFTELLKEAVYLQCALGRQPGAMADLAMTRIGELFSSPGRFERHIRRQAAV
;
A
#
# COMPACT_ATOMS: atom_id res chain seq x y z
N MET A 1 -20.92 -12.11 2.35
CA MET A 1 -21.17 -10.88 1.57
C MET A 1 -20.23 -9.83 2.13
N ILE A 2 -19.21 -9.41 1.37
CA ILE A 2 -18.22 -8.42 1.81
C ILE A 2 -18.97 -7.09 1.93
N ALA A 3 -19.06 -6.54 3.13
CA ALA A 3 -19.63 -5.22 3.34
C ALA A 3 -18.65 -4.19 2.75
N VAL A 4 -19.06 -3.56 1.67
CA VAL A 4 -18.27 -2.46 1.07
C VAL A 4 -18.54 -1.23 1.92
N SER A 5 -17.49 -0.69 2.56
CA SER A 5 -17.64 0.52 3.37
C SER A 5 -17.99 1.73 2.50
N PRO A 6 -18.65 2.76 3.04
CA PRO A 6 -18.92 4.01 2.29
C PRO A 6 -17.66 4.65 1.71
N ARG A 7 -16.50 4.46 2.33
CA ARG A 7 -15.22 4.93 1.81
C ARG A 7 -14.79 4.22 0.51
N HIS A 8 -15.10 2.94 0.36
CA HIS A 8 -14.84 2.22 -0.88
C HIS A 8 -15.69 2.75 -2.04
N GLU A 9 -16.87 3.28 -1.77
CA GLU A 9 -17.70 3.93 -2.79
C GLU A 9 -17.10 5.27 -3.26
N LEU A 10 -16.40 5.99 -2.38
CA LEU A 10 -15.66 7.20 -2.72
C LEU A 10 -14.41 6.93 -3.61
N LEU A 11 -13.92 5.69 -3.63
CA LEU A 11 -12.83 5.30 -4.52
C LEU A 11 -13.27 5.15 -5.99
N LEU A 12 -14.57 5.12 -6.25
CA LEU A 12 -15.11 5.19 -7.61
C LEU A 12 -15.08 6.64 -8.06
N ALA A 13 -14.04 7.03 -8.79
CA ALA A 13 -13.97 8.37 -9.37
C ALA A 13 -15.21 8.61 -10.25
N PRO A 14 -15.92 9.76 -10.11
CA PRO A 14 -17.14 10.07 -10.87
C PRO A 14 -16.98 9.94 -12.40
N GLU A 15 -15.80 10.21 -12.93
CA GLU A 15 -15.44 10.05 -14.33
C GLU A 15 -15.56 8.61 -14.84
N TYR A 16 -15.49 7.63 -13.95
CA TYR A 16 -15.62 6.21 -14.30
C TYR A 16 -17.05 5.69 -14.20
N ALA A 17 -17.97 6.48 -13.65
CA ALA A 17 -19.40 6.10 -13.54
C ALA A 17 -20.03 5.81 -14.90
N GLN A 18 -19.57 6.46 -15.97
CA GLN A 18 -20.03 6.19 -17.34
C GLN A 18 -19.55 4.83 -17.85
N LEU A 19 -18.41 4.34 -17.38
CA LEU A 19 -17.84 3.04 -17.76
C LEU A 19 -18.61 1.87 -17.15
N VAL A 20 -19.40 2.10 -16.10
CA VAL A 20 -20.27 1.06 -15.49
C VAL A 20 -21.24 0.49 -16.54
N ARG A 21 -21.70 1.33 -17.47
CA ARG A 21 -22.61 0.92 -18.56
C ARG A 21 -21.92 0.18 -19.69
N TYR A 22 -20.60 0.31 -19.79
CA TYR A 22 -19.82 -0.39 -20.80
C TYR A 22 -19.43 -1.77 -20.28
N ALA A 23 -19.98 -2.81 -20.91
CA ALA A 23 -19.69 -4.21 -20.60
C ALA A 23 -19.16 -4.90 -21.86
N PRO A 24 -17.83 -4.88 -22.08
CA PRO A 24 -17.23 -5.63 -23.18
C PRO A 24 -17.46 -7.13 -23.00
N GLU A 25 -17.37 -7.92 -24.08
CA GLU A 25 -17.52 -9.37 -24.00
C GLU A 25 -16.46 -9.98 -23.10
N HIS A 26 -15.21 -9.57 -23.26
CA HIS A 26 -14.05 -9.97 -22.45
C HIS A 26 -13.47 -8.76 -21.70
N ASP A 27 -12.62 -9.02 -20.68
CA ASP A 27 -11.93 -7.96 -19.98
C ASP A 27 -11.16 -7.05 -20.94
N PHE A 28 -11.36 -5.76 -20.80
CA PHE A 28 -10.64 -4.75 -21.56
C PHE A 28 -9.51 -4.16 -20.73
N VAL A 29 -8.27 -4.36 -21.17
CA VAL A 29 -7.10 -3.78 -20.52
C VAL A 29 -7.00 -2.31 -20.86
N MET A 30 -7.23 -1.44 -19.88
CA MET A 30 -7.09 0.01 -20.02
C MET A 30 -5.62 0.42 -19.93
N ARG A 31 -4.88 -0.18 -19.00
CA ARG A 31 -3.50 0.16 -18.75
C ARG A 31 -2.76 -1.00 -18.08
N THR A 32 -1.55 -1.30 -18.56
CA THR A 32 -0.59 -2.11 -17.83
C THR A 32 0.13 -1.23 -16.83
N ILE A 33 0.09 -1.62 -15.54
CA ILE A 33 0.72 -0.89 -14.43
C ILE A 33 2.16 -1.35 -14.29
N THR A 34 2.36 -2.67 -14.23
CA THR A 34 3.70 -3.26 -14.14
C THR A 34 3.76 -4.63 -14.82
N ARG A 35 4.97 -5.02 -15.20
CA ARG A 35 5.31 -6.38 -15.62
C ARG A 35 6.58 -6.78 -14.91
N ARG A 36 6.58 -7.96 -14.29
CA ARG A 36 7.81 -8.56 -13.76
C ARG A 36 8.28 -9.61 -14.75
N GLU A 37 9.55 -9.51 -15.13
CA GLU A 37 10.20 -10.42 -16.05
C GLU A 37 11.53 -10.89 -15.44
N ALA A 38 11.90 -12.13 -15.70
CA ALA A 38 13.22 -12.66 -15.39
C ALA A 38 13.67 -13.58 -16.52
N ASN A 39 14.92 -13.41 -16.98
CA ASN A 39 15.52 -14.19 -18.06
C ASN A 39 14.65 -14.20 -19.34
N GLY A 40 14.07 -13.06 -19.71
CA GLY A 40 13.19 -12.91 -20.87
C GLY A 40 11.82 -13.57 -20.73
N LEU A 41 11.44 -14.01 -19.53
CA LEU A 41 10.18 -14.68 -19.26
C LEU A 41 9.31 -13.82 -18.34
N GLN A 42 8.07 -13.59 -18.75
CA GLN A 42 7.11 -12.87 -17.95
C GLN A 42 6.69 -13.69 -16.72
N LEU A 43 6.83 -13.13 -15.54
CA LEU A 43 6.49 -13.77 -14.26
C LEU A 43 5.11 -13.34 -13.78
N MET A 44 4.80 -12.05 -13.93
CA MET A 44 3.56 -11.44 -13.47
C MET A 44 3.24 -10.20 -14.29
N SER A 45 1.96 -9.92 -14.51
CA SER A 45 1.47 -8.61 -14.95
C SER A 45 0.44 -8.06 -13.97
N ALA A 46 0.48 -6.75 -13.78
CA ALA A 46 -0.55 -6.01 -13.04
C ALA A 46 -1.16 -4.96 -13.97
N GLU A 47 -2.48 -4.95 -14.04
CA GLU A 47 -3.24 -4.22 -15.03
C GLU A 47 -4.46 -3.55 -14.41
N MET A 48 -4.83 -2.40 -14.96
CA MET A 48 -6.15 -1.81 -14.77
C MET A 48 -7.05 -2.29 -15.90
N VAL A 49 -8.18 -2.91 -15.55
CA VAL A 49 -9.09 -3.51 -16.52
C VAL A 49 -10.54 -3.05 -16.30
N ILE A 50 -11.32 -3.06 -17.39
CA ILE A 50 -12.79 -3.02 -17.32
C ILE A 50 -13.29 -4.45 -17.42
N ALA A 51 -14.09 -4.88 -16.43
CA ALA A 51 -14.66 -6.22 -16.39
C ALA A 51 -15.53 -6.52 -17.62
N GLY A 52 -15.24 -7.59 -18.30
CA GLY A 52 -16.09 -8.18 -19.30
C GLY A 52 -17.32 -8.89 -18.73
N LYS A 53 -18.28 -9.27 -19.58
CA LYS A 53 -19.52 -9.95 -19.17
C LYS A 53 -19.26 -11.24 -18.39
N ASP A 54 -18.29 -12.04 -18.82
CA ASP A 54 -17.95 -13.30 -18.17
C ASP A 54 -17.38 -13.05 -16.75
N THR A 55 -16.49 -12.04 -16.61
CA THR A 55 -15.92 -11.66 -15.31
C THR A 55 -17.00 -11.15 -14.36
N ARG A 56 -17.94 -10.33 -14.84
CA ARG A 56 -19.05 -9.81 -14.00
C ARG A 56 -19.98 -10.95 -13.57
N LYS A 57 -20.23 -11.92 -14.44
CA LYS A 57 -21.03 -13.11 -14.10
C LYS A 57 -20.33 -13.99 -13.06
N GLN A 58 -19.03 -14.16 -13.18
CA GLN A 58 -18.22 -14.96 -12.26
C GLN A 58 -18.02 -14.30 -10.90
N PHE A 59 -17.80 -12.98 -10.89
CA PHE A 59 -17.50 -12.19 -9.70
C PHE A 59 -18.52 -11.07 -9.53
N PRO A 60 -19.55 -11.24 -8.68
CA PRO A 60 -20.61 -10.24 -8.52
C PRO A 60 -20.12 -8.83 -8.11
N LEU A 61 -19.00 -8.74 -7.37
CA LEU A 61 -18.38 -7.45 -7.05
C LEU A 61 -17.82 -6.75 -8.28
N ALA A 62 -17.44 -7.46 -9.35
CA ALA A 62 -16.98 -6.84 -10.59
C ALA A 62 -18.12 -6.12 -11.35
N ASP A 63 -19.37 -6.42 -11.05
CA ASP A 63 -20.51 -5.68 -11.59
C ASP A 63 -20.66 -4.33 -10.88
N LYS A 64 -20.46 -4.31 -9.56
CA LYS A 64 -20.43 -3.07 -8.76
C LYS A 64 -19.17 -2.23 -9.02
N PHE A 65 -18.02 -2.88 -9.23
CA PHE A 65 -16.72 -2.27 -9.49
C PHE A 65 -16.17 -2.70 -10.84
N PRO A 66 -16.75 -2.26 -11.95
CA PRO A 66 -16.39 -2.74 -13.29
C PRO A 66 -14.97 -2.38 -13.70
N MET A 67 -14.45 -1.26 -13.21
CA MET A 67 -13.04 -0.93 -13.32
C MET A 67 -12.31 -1.43 -12.08
N HIS A 68 -11.34 -2.32 -12.29
CA HIS A 68 -10.64 -2.93 -11.18
C HIS A 68 -9.18 -3.25 -11.54
N PHE A 69 -8.40 -3.55 -10.51
CA PHE A 69 -7.04 -4.02 -10.62
C PHE A 69 -7.03 -5.55 -10.84
N ARG A 70 -6.18 -6.03 -11.76
CA ARG A 70 -5.96 -7.44 -12.03
C ARG A 70 -4.47 -7.74 -12.00
N LYS A 71 -4.06 -8.71 -11.18
CA LYS A 71 -2.76 -9.38 -11.29
C LYS A 71 -2.94 -10.72 -12.00
N THR A 72 -2.04 -11.02 -12.93
CA THR A 72 -1.96 -12.33 -13.59
C THR A 72 -0.59 -12.92 -13.30
N TYR A 73 -0.56 -14.11 -12.72
CA TYR A 73 0.63 -14.87 -12.40
C TYR A 73 0.86 -15.92 -13.46
N PHE A 74 2.06 -15.96 -14.03
CA PHE A 74 2.38 -16.93 -15.08
C PHE A 74 2.88 -18.24 -14.46
N PRO A 75 2.34 -19.41 -14.89
CA PRO A 75 2.57 -20.71 -14.26
C PRO A 75 4.04 -21.07 -14.10
N GLY A 76 4.39 -21.65 -12.93
CA GLY A 76 5.72 -22.19 -12.62
C GLY A 76 6.79 -21.16 -12.27
N ARG A 77 6.44 -19.91 -12.05
CA ARG A 77 7.43 -18.81 -11.96
C ARG A 77 7.44 -18.00 -10.68
N LEU A 78 6.32 -17.90 -10.00
CA LEU A 78 6.22 -17.21 -8.71
C LEU A 78 5.59 -18.16 -7.68
N ARG A 79 5.99 -18.00 -6.41
CA ARG A 79 5.39 -18.72 -5.28
C ARG A 79 4.08 -18.07 -4.81
N ALA A 80 3.64 -17.02 -5.49
CA ALA A 80 2.42 -16.31 -5.14
C ALA A 80 1.21 -17.20 -5.44
N ASP A 81 0.32 -17.30 -4.47
CA ASP A 81 -0.95 -17.98 -4.57
C ASP A 81 -2.06 -16.92 -4.56
N PRO A 82 -2.81 -16.75 -5.67
CA PRO A 82 -3.89 -15.77 -5.74
C PRO A 82 -4.94 -15.93 -4.64
N SER A 83 -5.16 -17.16 -4.13
CA SER A 83 -6.11 -17.41 -3.04
C SER A 83 -5.61 -16.84 -1.72
N VAL A 84 -4.31 -16.96 -1.44
CA VAL A 84 -3.68 -16.40 -0.23
C VAL A 84 -3.71 -14.87 -0.27
N GLU A 85 -3.39 -14.28 -1.41
CA GLU A 85 -3.51 -12.82 -1.58
C GLU A 85 -4.96 -12.36 -1.38
N PHE A 86 -5.93 -13.09 -1.94
CA PHE A 86 -7.35 -12.78 -1.76
C PHE A 86 -7.77 -12.81 -0.28
N ASP A 87 -7.41 -13.84 0.46
CA ASP A 87 -7.74 -13.99 1.88
C ASP A 87 -7.08 -12.92 2.74
N ASN A 88 -5.83 -12.55 2.45
CA ASN A 88 -5.12 -11.47 3.14
C ASN A 88 -5.71 -10.11 2.82
N GLN A 89 -5.98 -9.84 1.54
CA GLN A 89 -6.62 -8.60 1.10
C GLN A 89 -8.02 -8.44 1.69
N GLN A 90 -8.78 -9.53 1.79
CA GLN A 90 -10.10 -9.50 2.42
C GLN A 90 -10.01 -9.13 3.89
N LEU A 91 -9.10 -9.76 4.63
CA LEU A 91 -8.86 -9.42 6.03
C LEU A 91 -8.40 -7.96 6.19
N ALA A 92 -7.50 -7.49 5.33
CA ALA A 92 -7.06 -6.11 5.33
C ALA A 92 -8.22 -5.13 5.05
N ALA A 93 -9.12 -5.46 4.12
CA ALA A 93 -10.28 -4.64 3.80
C ALA A 93 -11.33 -4.59 4.94
N GLU A 94 -11.39 -5.63 5.77
CA GLU A 94 -12.23 -5.65 6.98
C GLU A 94 -11.67 -4.80 8.13
N ILE A 95 -10.34 -4.69 8.21
CA ILE A 95 -9.63 -3.97 9.27
C ILE A 95 -9.40 -2.50 8.89
N LEU A 96 -9.08 -2.27 7.63
CA LEU A 96 -8.66 -1.00 7.05
C LEU A 96 -9.65 -0.53 5.97
N ASP A 97 -9.30 0.60 5.36
CA ASP A 97 -9.92 1.04 4.10
C ASP A 97 -9.16 0.50 2.87
N ALA A 98 -8.50 -0.66 3.00
CA ALA A 98 -7.82 -1.32 1.90
C ALA A 98 -8.81 -1.72 0.79
N PRO A 99 -8.40 -1.74 -0.49
CA PRO A 99 -9.31 -2.06 -1.58
C PRO A 99 -9.87 -3.47 -1.42
N PRO A 100 -11.20 -3.66 -1.43
CA PRO A 100 -11.78 -4.99 -1.27
C PRO A 100 -11.39 -5.89 -2.44
N PRO A 101 -11.08 -7.18 -2.17
CA PRO A 101 -10.84 -8.13 -3.24
C PRO A 101 -12.14 -8.43 -3.97
N ILE A 102 -12.07 -8.58 -5.29
CA ILE A 102 -13.21 -8.92 -6.15
C ILE A 102 -13.32 -10.41 -6.33
N GLY A 103 -12.19 -11.09 -6.51
CA GLY A 103 -12.13 -12.52 -6.70
C GLY A 103 -10.76 -12.98 -7.20
N PHE A 104 -10.64 -14.31 -7.34
CA PHE A 104 -9.42 -14.91 -7.87
C PHE A 104 -9.75 -16.14 -8.73
N THR A 105 -8.81 -16.51 -9.58
CA THR A 105 -8.74 -17.79 -10.27
C THR A 105 -7.41 -18.46 -9.95
N LYS A 106 -7.12 -19.60 -10.56
CA LYS A 106 -5.82 -20.27 -10.38
C LYS A 106 -4.62 -19.36 -10.64
N ASP A 107 -4.76 -18.47 -11.62
CA ASP A 107 -3.64 -17.67 -12.13
C ASP A 107 -3.88 -16.16 -12.00
N THR A 108 -5.01 -15.74 -11.45
CA THR A 108 -5.33 -14.29 -11.33
C THR A 108 -5.88 -13.91 -9.97
N PHE A 109 -5.50 -12.74 -9.52
CA PHE A 109 -6.11 -12.02 -8.40
C PHE A 109 -6.74 -10.72 -8.91
N ARG A 110 -7.88 -10.32 -8.33
CA ARG A 110 -8.60 -9.10 -8.67
C ARG A 110 -9.01 -8.35 -7.41
N SER A 111 -8.80 -7.03 -7.40
CA SER A 111 -9.27 -6.15 -6.33
C SER A 111 -9.85 -4.86 -6.90
N CYS A 112 -10.61 -4.14 -6.09
CA CYS A 112 -11.04 -2.80 -6.46
C CYS A 112 -9.81 -1.93 -6.78
N PHE A 113 -9.94 -1.10 -7.79
CA PHE A 113 -8.89 -0.15 -8.15
C PHE A 113 -8.93 1.06 -7.21
N VAL A 114 -7.78 1.48 -6.72
CA VAL A 114 -7.62 2.73 -5.97
C VAL A 114 -7.15 3.81 -6.94
N PRO A 115 -7.99 4.80 -7.29
CA PRO A 115 -7.55 5.91 -8.11
C PRO A 115 -6.54 6.74 -7.33
N GLY A 116 -5.44 7.09 -7.96
CA GLY A 116 -4.40 7.90 -7.33
C GLY A 116 -3.00 7.58 -7.82
N LYS A 117 -2.02 8.10 -7.10
CA LYS A 117 -0.60 7.87 -7.38
C LYS A 117 0.04 7.10 -6.24
N PRO A 118 1.05 6.26 -6.49
CA PRO A 118 1.87 5.73 -5.42
C PRO A 118 2.53 6.87 -4.63
N TYR A 119 2.57 6.74 -3.31
CA TYR A 119 3.19 7.72 -2.42
C TYR A 119 4.65 7.98 -2.79
N SER A 120 5.38 6.94 -3.21
CA SER A 120 6.76 7.03 -3.68
C SER A 120 6.99 8.02 -4.84
N ARG A 121 5.93 8.37 -5.59
CA ARG A 121 6.00 9.38 -6.65
C ARG A 121 5.72 10.81 -6.17
N LEU A 122 5.32 10.98 -4.94
CA LEU A 122 5.00 12.28 -4.34
C LEU A 122 6.14 12.78 -3.46
N THR A 123 6.88 11.84 -2.88
CA THR A 123 8.03 12.12 -2.01
C THR A 123 9.34 12.06 -2.81
N PRO A 124 10.27 12.98 -2.58
CA PRO A 124 11.63 12.89 -3.12
C PRO A 124 12.35 11.60 -2.69
N PHE A 125 12.02 11.07 -1.50
CA PHE A 125 12.63 9.87 -0.92
C PHE A 125 12.37 8.60 -1.75
N GLY A 126 11.25 8.51 -2.44
CA GLY A 126 10.91 7.36 -3.29
C GLY A 126 11.59 7.36 -4.66
N VAL A 127 12.32 8.41 -5.02
CA VAL A 127 12.91 8.60 -6.36
C VAL A 127 14.44 8.63 -6.32
N GLU A 128 15.05 9.07 -5.21
CA GLU A 128 16.49 9.27 -5.08
C GLU A 128 17.14 8.32 -4.04
N PRO A 129 18.38 7.86 -4.27
CA PRO A 129 19.13 7.12 -3.24
C PRO A 129 19.39 7.95 -1.99
N VAL A 130 19.40 7.30 -0.84
CA VAL A 130 19.49 7.87 0.52
C VAL A 130 20.67 8.85 0.72
N GLU A 131 21.72 8.77 -0.11
CA GLU A 131 22.94 9.54 0.03
C GLU A 131 22.79 11.05 -0.24
N ASN A 132 21.74 11.47 -0.96
CA ASN A 132 21.50 12.87 -1.34
C ASN A 132 20.34 13.53 -0.55
N ASN A 133 19.78 12.85 0.43
CA ASN A 133 18.51 13.25 1.03
C ASN A 133 18.58 14.48 1.95
N VAL A 134 19.74 14.85 2.46
CA VAL A 134 19.87 16.07 3.30
C VAL A 134 19.70 17.34 2.48
N GLN A 135 20.22 17.37 1.25
CA GLN A 135 20.03 18.52 0.34
C GLN A 135 18.58 18.62 -0.18
N VAL A 136 17.95 17.49 -0.46
CA VAL A 136 16.55 17.45 -0.95
C VAL A 136 15.56 17.88 0.14
N ALA A 137 15.87 17.67 1.43
CA ALA A 137 15.02 18.13 2.54
C ALA A 137 14.97 19.66 2.66
N GLU A 138 15.98 20.38 2.18
CA GLU A 138 16.00 21.85 2.18
C GLU A 138 15.15 22.45 1.05
N GLU A 139 14.85 21.67 0.01
CA GLU A 139 14.14 22.14 -1.19
C GLU A 139 12.63 21.84 -1.18
N ILE A 140 12.15 21.05 -0.21
CA ILE A 140 10.73 20.73 -0.16
C ILE A 140 9.90 21.88 0.40
N ASP A 141 8.87 22.30 -0.32
CA ASP A 141 7.89 23.27 0.17
C ASP A 141 7.19 22.75 1.45
N LEU A 142 7.09 23.61 2.46
CA LEU A 142 6.48 23.29 3.76
C LEU A 142 5.05 22.78 3.65
N ALA A 143 4.25 23.32 2.72
CA ALA A 143 2.89 22.85 2.49
C ALA A 143 2.88 21.43 1.95
N LYS A 144 3.79 21.10 1.04
CA LYS A 144 3.98 19.75 0.50
C LYS A 144 4.47 18.79 1.59
N ALA A 145 5.45 19.21 2.40
CA ALA A 145 5.96 18.40 3.51
C ALA A 145 4.87 18.10 4.54
N ALA A 146 4.01 19.06 4.88
CA ALA A 146 2.87 18.86 5.79
C ALA A 146 1.83 17.88 5.21
N GLY A 147 1.54 17.98 3.91
CA GLY A 147 0.65 17.04 3.22
C GLY A 147 1.20 15.62 3.21
N LEU A 148 2.48 15.44 2.90
CA LEU A 148 3.15 14.14 2.94
C LEU A 148 3.22 13.57 4.37
N TRP A 149 3.46 14.41 5.36
CA TRP A 149 3.42 14.02 6.78
C TRP A 149 2.05 13.47 7.18
N TRP A 150 0.97 14.13 6.78
CA TRP A 150 -0.38 13.66 7.03
C TRP A 150 -0.64 12.28 6.40
N LEU A 151 -0.22 12.07 5.14
CA LEU A 151 -0.34 10.78 4.45
C LEU A 151 0.50 9.67 5.10
N CYS A 152 1.74 10.01 5.49
CA CYS A 152 2.63 9.10 6.21
C CYS A 152 2.01 8.67 7.55
N SER A 153 1.41 9.61 8.29
CA SER A 153 0.73 9.33 9.56
C SER A 153 -0.48 8.41 9.39
N GLN A 154 -1.25 8.57 8.31
CA GLN A 154 -2.35 7.67 8.00
C GLN A 154 -1.86 6.25 7.69
N ALA A 155 -0.76 6.11 6.93
CA ALA A 155 -0.19 4.79 6.65
C ALA A 155 0.32 4.12 7.93
N PHE A 156 0.95 4.87 8.84
CA PHE A 156 1.34 4.40 10.17
C PHE A 156 0.16 3.85 10.98
N ASP A 157 -0.94 4.59 10.99
CA ASP A 157 -2.15 4.21 11.71
C ASP A 157 -2.74 2.92 11.14
N GLN A 158 -2.77 2.81 9.81
CA GLN A 158 -3.24 1.60 9.13
C GLN A 158 -2.36 0.39 9.46
N LEU A 159 -1.03 0.51 9.40
CA LEU A 159 -0.12 -0.57 9.79
C LEU A 159 -0.30 -0.98 11.25
N THR A 160 -0.46 -0.02 12.15
CA THR A 160 -0.70 -0.30 13.57
C THR A 160 -1.97 -1.12 13.77
N ARG A 161 -3.06 -0.75 13.08
CA ARG A 161 -4.33 -1.48 13.12
C ARG A 161 -4.19 -2.87 12.50
N LEU A 162 -3.46 -2.99 11.41
CA LEU A 162 -3.18 -4.26 10.72
C LEU A 162 -2.45 -5.24 11.67
N HIS A 163 -1.37 -4.77 12.30
CA HIS A 163 -0.60 -5.57 13.26
C HIS A 163 -1.42 -5.94 14.51
N ALA A 164 -2.23 -5.01 15.03
CA ALA A 164 -3.13 -5.29 16.15
C ALA A 164 -4.14 -6.41 15.83
N ALA A 165 -4.57 -6.51 14.57
CA ALA A 165 -5.43 -7.59 14.09
C ALA A 165 -4.68 -8.87 13.73
N GLY A 166 -3.36 -8.91 13.90
CA GLY A 166 -2.54 -10.10 13.68
C GLY A 166 -2.17 -10.34 12.22
N LEU A 167 -2.07 -9.30 11.41
CA LEU A 167 -1.60 -9.36 10.03
C LEU A 167 -0.39 -8.41 9.85
N VAL A 168 0.73 -8.90 9.30
CA VAL A 168 1.84 -8.07 8.79
C VAL A 168 1.68 -7.91 7.29
N HIS A 169 2.07 -6.75 6.76
CA HIS A 169 2.04 -6.48 5.33
C HIS A 169 3.09 -7.30 4.57
N GLY A 170 4.28 -7.38 5.12
CA GLY A 170 5.38 -8.21 4.61
C GLY A 170 6.17 -7.61 3.45
N ASP A 171 5.65 -6.54 2.83
CA ASP A 171 6.29 -5.78 1.73
C ASP A 171 5.90 -4.30 1.81
N MET A 172 6.08 -3.71 3.00
CA MET A 172 5.68 -2.32 3.21
C MET A 172 6.74 -1.36 2.66
N GLU A 173 6.61 -1.05 1.38
CA GLU A 173 7.39 -0.02 0.70
C GLU A 173 6.51 1.18 0.33
N LEU A 174 7.11 2.36 0.10
CA LEU A 174 6.36 3.59 -0.20
C LEU A 174 5.52 3.48 -1.50
N HIS A 175 5.88 2.60 -2.40
CA HIS A 175 5.09 2.36 -3.62
C HIS A 175 3.84 1.51 -3.36
N ASN A 176 3.76 0.81 -2.24
CA ASN A 176 2.60 0.04 -1.79
C ASN A 176 1.63 0.88 -0.94
N ILE A 177 1.82 2.20 -0.92
CA ILE A 177 0.86 3.18 -0.43
C ILE A 177 0.27 3.91 -1.63
N ALA A 178 -1.01 3.71 -1.92
CA ALA A 178 -1.73 4.51 -2.90
C ALA A 178 -2.26 5.78 -2.23
N VAL A 179 -2.07 6.93 -2.90
CA VAL A 179 -2.63 8.19 -2.44
C VAL A 179 -3.88 8.50 -3.26
N ALA A 180 -5.03 8.22 -2.66
CA ALA A 180 -6.33 8.49 -3.23
C ALA A 180 -6.73 9.96 -3.05
N PRO A 181 -7.64 10.49 -3.89
CA PRO A 181 -8.18 11.84 -3.73
C PRO A 181 -8.81 12.05 -2.35
N SER A 182 -8.77 13.31 -1.88
CA SER A 182 -9.46 13.71 -0.64
C SER A 182 -10.95 13.31 -0.71
N PRO A 183 -11.55 12.82 0.38
CA PRO A 183 -11.02 12.76 1.76
C PRO A 183 -10.31 11.44 2.12
N VAL A 184 -10.06 10.54 1.19
CA VAL A 184 -9.56 9.19 1.48
C VAL A 184 -8.10 9.20 1.95
N GLY A 185 -7.19 9.82 1.18
CA GLY A 185 -5.77 9.92 1.54
C GLY A 185 -4.96 8.65 1.28
N ALA A 186 -4.13 8.24 2.22
CA ALA A 186 -3.28 7.06 2.09
C ALA A 186 -4.06 5.76 2.22
N VAL A 187 -3.80 4.80 1.34
CA VAL A 187 -4.41 3.47 1.32
C VAL A 187 -3.32 2.43 1.10
N LEU A 188 -3.20 1.46 2.00
CA LEU A 188 -2.29 0.33 1.81
C LEU A 188 -2.83 -0.61 0.74
N ILE A 189 -1.94 -1.04 -0.15
CA ILE A 189 -2.22 -1.95 -1.27
C ILE A 189 -1.17 -3.04 -1.35
N ASP A 190 -1.43 -4.09 -2.14
CA ASP A 190 -0.49 -5.18 -2.43
C ASP A 190 -0.15 -6.07 -1.21
N PHE A 191 -1.14 -6.86 -0.79
CA PHE A 191 -1.01 -7.80 0.34
C PHE A 191 -0.52 -9.20 -0.08
N GLU A 192 0.17 -9.31 -1.22
CA GLU A 192 0.70 -10.59 -1.74
C GLU A 192 1.62 -11.29 -0.76
N LEU A 193 2.49 -10.54 -0.06
CA LEU A 193 3.45 -11.06 0.91
C LEU A 193 2.96 -10.97 2.36
N ALA A 194 1.71 -10.59 2.56
CA ALA A 194 1.16 -10.48 3.91
C ALA A 194 1.10 -11.85 4.62
N ARG A 195 1.35 -11.86 5.92
CA ARG A 195 1.41 -13.07 6.74
C ARG A 195 0.62 -12.89 8.03
N ARG A 196 -0.11 -13.93 8.41
CA ARG A 196 -0.89 -13.92 9.66
C ARG A 196 -0.02 -14.32 10.85
N LYS A 197 -0.20 -13.65 11.98
CA LYS A 197 0.54 -13.93 13.23
C LYS A 197 0.47 -15.38 13.65
N LYS A 198 -0.69 -16.03 13.49
CA LYS A 198 -0.91 -17.44 13.83
C LYS A 198 -0.05 -18.42 13.04
N ASP A 199 0.46 -18.00 11.88
CA ASP A 199 1.26 -18.81 10.93
C ASP A 199 2.77 -18.54 11.08
N LEU A 200 3.17 -17.71 12.07
CA LEU A 200 4.54 -17.25 12.31
C LEU A 200 4.99 -17.61 13.72
N SER A 201 6.28 -17.88 13.87
CA SER A 201 6.90 -17.90 15.19
C SER A 201 6.96 -16.49 15.80
N PRO A 202 7.09 -16.34 17.13
CA PRO A 202 7.21 -15.02 17.77
C PRO A 202 8.35 -14.17 17.20
N ASP A 203 9.49 -14.78 16.88
CA ASP A 203 10.65 -14.08 16.34
C ASP A 203 10.42 -13.62 14.90
N GLU A 204 9.81 -14.44 14.05
CA GLU A 204 9.41 -14.07 12.69
C GLU A 204 8.39 -12.94 12.70
N TRP A 205 7.40 -13.02 13.58
CA TRP A 205 6.41 -11.97 13.76
C TRP A 205 7.08 -10.65 14.14
N ALA A 206 7.95 -10.65 15.15
CA ALA A 206 8.66 -9.46 15.59
C ALA A 206 9.52 -8.85 14.48
N LYS A 207 10.22 -9.72 13.72
CA LYS A 207 11.06 -9.30 12.59
C LYS A 207 10.24 -8.64 11.48
N LEU A 208 9.15 -9.28 11.04
CA LEU A 208 8.32 -8.78 9.95
C LEU A 208 7.56 -7.52 10.36
N SER A 209 6.98 -7.50 11.57
CA SER A 209 6.32 -6.30 12.10
C SER A 209 7.25 -5.09 12.16
N LYS A 210 8.52 -5.32 12.50
CA LYS A 210 9.53 -4.27 12.51
C LYS A 210 9.89 -3.81 11.09
N ALA A 211 10.03 -4.75 10.15
CA ALA A 211 10.35 -4.45 8.76
C ALA A 211 9.27 -3.58 8.12
N ASP A 212 7.99 -3.85 8.36
CA ASP A 212 6.86 -3.09 7.82
C ASP A 212 6.93 -1.58 8.14
N PHE A 213 7.50 -1.19 9.29
CA PHE A 213 7.61 0.22 9.65
C PHE A 213 8.87 0.91 9.13
N THR A 214 9.83 0.16 8.60
CA THR A 214 11.18 0.71 8.30
C THR A 214 11.13 1.86 7.29
N GLU A 215 10.44 1.70 6.18
CA GLU A 215 10.37 2.72 5.13
C GLU A 215 9.55 3.95 5.57
N LEU A 216 8.43 3.72 6.26
CA LEU A 216 7.64 4.83 6.81
C LEU A 216 8.41 5.63 7.87
N LEU A 217 9.28 4.96 8.65
CA LEU A 217 10.11 5.62 9.62
C LEU A 217 11.17 6.51 8.97
N LYS A 218 11.81 6.03 7.91
CA LYS A 218 12.76 6.84 7.14
C LYS A 218 12.07 8.08 6.58
N GLU A 219 10.89 7.90 5.99
CA GLU A 219 10.08 8.99 5.45
C GLU A 219 9.66 9.98 6.53
N ALA A 220 9.18 9.51 7.69
CA ALA A 220 8.77 10.36 8.80
C ALA A 220 9.93 11.25 9.31
N VAL A 221 11.15 10.68 9.40
CA VAL A 221 12.34 11.43 9.80
C VAL A 221 12.70 12.49 8.77
N TYR A 222 12.69 12.14 7.49
CA TYR A 222 12.92 13.08 6.41
C TYR A 222 11.95 14.25 6.47
N LEU A 223 10.65 13.98 6.60
CA LEU A 223 9.61 15.02 6.67
C LEU A 223 9.73 15.87 7.92
N GLN A 224 10.13 15.28 9.06
CA GLN A 224 10.40 16.04 10.29
C GLN A 224 11.56 17.02 10.12
N CYS A 225 12.63 16.59 9.44
CA CYS A 225 13.73 17.49 9.10
C CYS A 225 13.28 18.64 8.18
N ALA A 226 12.47 18.33 7.17
CA ALA A 226 11.94 19.31 6.22
C ALA A 226 10.98 20.32 6.87
N LEU A 227 10.20 19.90 7.87
CA LEU A 227 9.25 20.75 8.61
C LEU A 227 9.93 21.65 9.65
N GLY A 228 11.28 21.65 9.73
CA GLY A 228 12.02 22.61 10.52
C GLY A 228 12.20 22.27 12.00
N ARG A 229 12.22 20.97 12.34
CA ARG A 229 12.63 20.46 13.67
C ARG A 229 11.82 20.95 14.89
N GLN A 230 10.66 21.53 14.69
CA GLN A 230 9.73 21.72 15.78
C GLN A 230 8.93 20.42 15.98
N PRO A 231 9.17 19.64 17.05
CA PRO A 231 8.37 18.45 17.32
C PRO A 231 6.93 18.91 17.59
N GLY A 232 6.06 18.73 16.62
CA GLY A 232 4.62 18.87 16.83
C GLY A 232 4.08 17.59 17.48
N ALA A 233 2.89 17.66 18.07
CA ALA A 233 2.22 16.54 18.73
C ALA A 233 2.15 15.25 17.87
N MET A 234 2.18 15.39 16.54
CA MET A 234 2.20 14.27 15.59
C MET A 234 3.57 13.59 15.50
N ALA A 235 4.68 14.36 15.59
CA ALA A 235 6.03 13.80 15.65
C ALA A 235 6.25 13.06 16.98
N ASP A 236 5.75 13.61 18.08
CA ASP A 236 5.79 12.98 19.39
C ASP A 236 4.97 11.69 19.42
N LEU A 237 3.81 11.66 18.77
CA LEU A 237 2.99 10.45 18.64
C LEU A 237 3.69 9.39 17.80
N ALA A 238 4.30 9.75 16.68
CA ALA A 238 5.07 8.84 15.86
C ALA A 238 6.27 8.28 16.62
N MET A 239 7.03 9.14 17.32
CA MET A 239 8.18 8.74 18.14
C MET A 239 7.77 7.89 19.34
N THR A 240 6.62 8.16 19.98
CA THR A 240 6.07 7.32 21.06
C THR A 240 5.71 5.94 20.54
N ARG A 241 5.01 5.84 19.42
CA ARG A 241 4.67 4.56 18.79
C ARG A 241 5.90 3.79 18.27
N ILE A 242 6.91 4.50 17.79
CA ILE A 242 8.22 3.92 17.47
C ILE A 242 8.87 3.35 18.74
N GLY A 243 8.81 4.07 19.85
CA GLY A 243 9.34 3.63 21.15
C GLY A 243 8.64 2.37 21.67
N GLU A 244 7.35 2.25 21.45
CA GLU A 244 6.54 1.07 21.79
C GLU A 244 6.89 -0.16 20.92
N LEU A 245 7.17 0.06 19.64
CA LEU A 245 7.52 -1.00 18.68
C LEU A 245 8.99 -1.45 18.78
N PHE A 246 9.86 -0.60 19.25
CA PHE A 246 11.28 -0.89 19.42
C PHE A 246 11.61 -0.92 20.92
N SER A 247 11.89 -2.08 21.47
CA SER A 247 12.28 -2.31 22.87
C SER A 247 13.50 -1.50 23.34
N SER A 248 14.03 -0.63 22.50
CA SER A 248 15.13 0.30 22.79
C SER A 248 15.02 1.55 21.91
N PRO A 249 14.19 2.55 22.29
CA PRO A 249 14.05 3.82 21.59
C PRO A 249 15.40 4.50 21.29
N GLY A 250 16.33 4.44 22.23
CA GLY A 250 17.66 5.00 22.07
C GLY A 250 18.55 4.33 21.01
N ARG A 251 18.23 3.11 20.58
CA ARG A 251 18.93 2.45 19.46
C ARG A 251 18.45 2.99 18.10
N PHE A 252 17.16 3.22 18.00
CA PHE A 252 16.55 3.82 16.83
C PHE A 252 16.94 5.29 16.67
N GLU A 253 16.85 6.07 17.74
CA GLU A 253 17.27 7.46 17.76
C GLU A 253 18.76 7.62 17.38
N ARG A 254 19.64 6.73 17.86
CA ARG A 254 21.06 6.72 17.45
C ARG A 254 21.25 6.34 15.99
N HIS A 255 20.44 5.42 15.46
CA HIS A 255 20.50 5.03 14.04
C HIS A 255 20.10 6.22 13.15
N ILE A 256 19.03 6.91 13.50
CA ILE A 256 18.54 8.10 12.78
C ILE A 256 19.54 9.26 12.87
N ARG A 257 20.06 9.56 14.06
CA ARG A 257 21.06 10.61 14.24
C ARG A 257 22.36 10.34 13.47
N ARG A 258 22.73 9.07 13.30
CA ARG A 258 23.88 8.69 12.45
C ARG A 258 23.60 8.88 10.95
N GLN A 259 22.38 8.65 10.52
CA GLN A 259 21.99 8.87 9.10
C GLN A 259 21.75 10.35 8.79
N ALA A 260 21.35 11.16 9.77
CA ALA A 260 21.18 12.61 9.63
C ALA A 260 22.46 13.42 9.88
N ALA A 261 23.56 12.77 10.26
CA ALA A 261 24.87 13.39 10.51
C ALA A 261 25.91 13.08 9.41
N VAL A 262 25.50 12.39 8.34
CA VAL A 262 26.23 12.16 7.11
C VAL A 262 25.64 13.05 6.02
#